data_9bd1dad77a67dbabc0bad0aa2caa5dac
#
_entry.id   9bd1dad77a67dbabc0bad0aa2caa5dac
#
_cell.length_a   1.000
_cell.length_b   1.000
_cell.length_c   1.000
_cell.angle_alpha   90.00
_cell.angle_beta   90.00
_cell.angle_gamma   90.00
#
_symmetry.space_group_name_H-M   'P 1'
#
loop_
_entity.id
_entity.type
_entity.pdbx_description
1 polymer ?
#
loop_
_entity_poly.entity_id
_entity_poly.type
_entity_poly.pdbx_seq_one_letter_code
_entity_poly.pdbx_strand_id
1 'polypeptide(L)'
;MTAATEMTDYYARRAQEYEAIYAKPERQADLAALRARLPALLAGRHVYEVACGTGYWTQFVAPAAASVFATDYNEEVLAVARTKTLPPGRVTFARGDAFAPSPAPVACDGALAAFWWSHVRRGAQTAAFVSAFFARTTPDARFLFLDNRYVAGSSTPLARSDAEGNTYQLRRLADGSTHEVLKNFPDEAELRAALAPHARRIEWEASEYYWLVWGERS
;
A
#
# COMPACT_ATOMS: atom_id res chain seq x y z
N MET A 1 -22.06 -4.83 -11.61
CA MET A 1 -20.74 -5.08 -10.96
C MET A 1 -20.54 -3.99 -9.93
N THR A 2 -19.99 -4.27 -8.78
CA THR A 2 -19.69 -3.24 -7.78
C THR A 2 -18.38 -2.55 -8.12
N ALA A 3 -18.17 -1.28 -7.69
CA ALA A 3 -16.93 -0.54 -7.91
C ALA A 3 -15.67 -1.29 -7.39
N ALA A 4 -15.84 -2.13 -6.36
CA ALA A 4 -14.78 -2.99 -5.85
C ALA A 4 -14.37 -4.09 -6.84
N THR A 5 -15.33 -4.70 -7.53
CA THR A 5 -15.08 -5.72 -8.56
C THR A 5 -14.35 -5.11 -9.76
N GLU A 6 -14.75 -3.91 -10.20
CA GLU A 6 -14.10 -3.21 -11.33
C GLU A 6 -12.65 -2.84 -11.02
N MET A 7 -12.37 -2.41 -9.79
CA MET A 7 -10.99 -2.11 -9.36
C MET A 7 -10.12 -3.36 -9.31
N THR A 8 -10.64 -4.49 -8.82
CA THR A 8 -9.93 -5.77 -8.80
C THR A 8 -9.56 -6.23 -10.20
N ASP A 9 -10.52 -6.20 -11.14
CA ASP A 9 -10.30 -6.57 -12.54
C ASP A 9 -9.28 -5.65 -13.22
N TYR A 10 -9.32 -4.34 -12.92
CA TYR A 10 -8.33 -3.38 -13.41
C TYR A 10 -6.91 -3.76 -13.01
N TYR A 11 -6.67 -4.06 -11.72
CA TYR A 11 -5.33 -4.41 -11.23
C TYR A 11 -4.86 -5.78 -11.70
N ALA A 12 -5.75 -6.76 -11.85
CA ALA A 12 -5.42 -8.05 -12.44
C ALA A 12 -4.89 -7.89 -13.88
N ARG A 13 -5.61 -7.14 -14.72
CA ARG A 13 -5.21 -6.88 -16.12
C ARG A 13 -3.92 -6.07 -16.24
N ARG A 14 -3.63 -5.22 -15.25
CA ARG A 14 -2.47 -4.34 -15.24
C ARG A 14 -1.21 -4.98 -14.64
N ALA A 15 -1.28 -6.20 -14.11
CA ALA A 15 -0.19 -6.81 -13.32
C ALA A 15 1.18 -6.71 -14.01
N GLN A 16 1.27 -6.95 -15.32
CA GLN A 16 2.51 -6.90 -16.09
C GLN A 16 3.05 -5.47 -16.30
N GLU A 17 2.18 -4.47 -16.27
CA GLU A 17 2.53 -3.06 -16.54
C GLU A 17 2.57 -2.23 -15.25
N TYR A 18 2.23 -2.84 -14.11
CA TYR A 18 2.02 -2.10 -12.86
C TYR A 18 3.24 -1.29 -12.45
N GLU A 19 4.43 -1.84 -12.60
CA GLU A 19 5.67 -1.18 -12.15
C GLU A 19 6.10 0.00 -13.01
N ALA A 20 5.48 0.23 -14.17
CA ALA A 20 5.71 1.44 -14.96
C ALA A 20 5.40 2.74 -14.19
N ILE A 21 4.55 2.69 -13.16
CA ILE A 21 4.28 3.85 -12.28
C ILE A 21 5.52 4.32 -11.52
N TYR A 22 6.47 3.42 -11.27
CA TYR A 22 7.72 3.71 -10.58
C TYR A 22 8.85 4.17 -11.52
N ALA A 23 8.61 4.19 -12.85
CA ALA A 23 9.62 4.57 -13.84
C ALA A 23 9.64 6.07 -14.18
N LYS A 24 8.73 6.87 -13.62
CA LYS A 24 8.64 8.31 -13.87
C LYS A 24 9.92 9.03 -13.46
N PRO A 25 10.64 9.73 -14.40
CA PRO A 25 11.94 10.32 -14.12
C PRO A 25 11.92 11.34 -12.98
N GLU A 26 10.89 12.19 -12.94
CA GLU A 26 10.73 13.25 -11.94
C GLU A 26 10.54 12.71 -10.51
N ARG A 27 10.16 11.42 -10.36
CA ARG A 27 9.89 10.79 -9.06
C ARG A 27 11.05 9.97 -8.51
N GLN A 28 12.16 9.86 -9.25
CA GLN A 28 13.23 8.92 -8.89
C GLN A 28 13.95 9.28 -7.60
N ALA A 29 14.14 10.57 -7.32
CA ALA A 29 14.76 11.01 -6.06
C ALA A 29 13.93 10.60 -4.84
N ASP A 30 12.63 10.86 -4.88
CA ASP A 30 11.70 10.50 -3.80
C ASP A 30 11.61 8.99 -3.62
N LEU A 31 11.53 8.24 -4.72
CA LEU A 31 11.53 6.78 -4.68
C LEU A 31 12.84 6.21 -4.09
N ALA A 32 13.98 6.81 -4.42
CA ALA A 32 15.27 6.39 -3.86
C ALA A 32 15.31 6.61 -2.34
N ALA A 33 14.80 7.76 -1.86
CA ALA A 33 14.69 8.04 -0.44
C ALA A 33 13.79 7.02 0.29
N LEU A 34 12.62 6.70 -0.28
CA LEU A 34 11.71 5.70 0.28
C LEU A 34 12.32 4.28 0.28
N ARG A 35 13.02 3.87 -0.80
CA ARG A 35 13.72 2.57 -0.87
C ARG A 35 14.80 2.42 0.21
N ALA A 36 15.42 3.51 0.63
CA ALA A 36 16.37 3.51 1.75
C ALA A 36 15.65 3.54 3.11
N ARG A 37 14.57 4.30 3.22
CA ARG A 37 13.87 4.57 4.47
C ARG A 37 13.08 3.37 4.99
N LEU A 38 12.30 2.70 4.12
CA LEU A 38 11.43 1.60 4.53
C LEU A 38 12.17 0.41 5.16
N PRO A 39 13.26 -0.11 4.55
CA PRO A 39 14.04 -1.18 5.17
C PRO A 39 14.57 -0.83 6.55
N ALA A 40 15.03 0.42 6.75
CA ALA A 40 15.56 0.86 8.04
C ALA A 40 14.49 0.87 9.15
N LEU A 41 13.25 1.26 8.82
CA LEU A 41 12.14 1.30 9.77
C LEU A 41 11.62 -0.10 10.15
N LEU A 42 11.80 -1.11 9.29
CA LEU A 42 11.30 -2.49 9.46
C LEU A 42 12.43 -3.51 9.70
N ALA A 43 13.67 -3.06 9.92
CA ALA A 43 14.81 -3.94 10.12
C ALA A 43 14.59 -4.89 11.31
N GLY A 44 14.89 -6.19 11.09
CA GLY A 44 14.81 -7.24 12.09
C GLY A 44 13.39 -7.65 12.50
N ARG A 45 12.33 -7.10 11.88
CA ARG A 45 10.94 -7.38 12.24
C ARG A 45 10.31 -8.49 11.39
N HIS A 46 9.33 -9.16 11.96
CA HIS A 46 8.39 -10.01 11.22
C HIS A 46 7.28 -9.11 10.68
N VAL A 47 7.28 -8.87 9.36
CA VAL A 47 6.44 -7.87 8.70
C VAL A 47 5.20 -8.52 8.10
N TYR A 48 4.02 -7.96 8.39
CA TYR A 48 2.79 -8.21 7.65
C TYR A 48 2.66 -7.13 6.55
N GLU A 49 2.71 -7.50 5.30
CA GLU A 49 2.49 -6.58 4.18
C GLU A 49 1.13 -6.83 3.54
N VAL A 50 0.28 -5.78 3.53
CA VAL A 50 -1.06 -5.80 2.98
C VAL A 50 -1.08 -5.15 1.61
N ALA A 51 -1.80 -5.75 0.66
CA ALA A 51 -1.91 -5.28 -0.72
C ALA A 51 -0.53 -5.07 -1.38
N CYS A 52 0.32 -6.10 -1.30
CA CYS A 52 1.71 -6.05 -1.75
C CYS A 52 1.87 -5.90 -3.27
N GLY A 53 0.80 -6.12 -4.04
CA GLY A 53 0.82 -6.06 -5.49
C GLY A 53 1.87 -6.99 -6.10
N THR A 54 2.67 -6.46 -7.01
CA THR A 54 3.78 -7.18 -7.67
C THR A 54 5.01 -7.39 -6.77
N GLY A 55 4.91 -7.10 -5.46
CA GLY A 55 6.03 -7.22 -4.53
C GLY A 55 7.11 -6.15 -4.72
N TYR A 56 6.78 -5.02 -5.35
CA TYR A 56 7.75 -3.95 -5.57
C TYR A 56 8.37 -3.45 -4.28
N TRP A 57 7.60 -3.20 -3.23
CA TRP A 57 8.15 -2.76 -1.94
C TRP A 57 8.67 -3.92 -1.10
N THR A 58 8.07 -5.10 -1.22
CA THR A 58 8.55 -6.34 -0.59
C THR A 58 10.02 -6.59 -0.87
N GLN A 59 10.49 -6.40 -2.13
CA GLN A 59 11.88 -6.65 -2.51
C GLN A 59 12.89 -5.76 -1.77
N PHE A 60 12.50 -4.55 -1.39
CA PHE A 60 13.38 -3.63 -0.64
C PHE A 60 13.33 -3.90 0.87
N VAL A 61 12.19 -4.29 1.40
CA VAL A 61 12.01 -4.56 2.83
C VAL A 61 12.57 -5.92 3.23
N ALA A 62 12.38 -6.95 2.42
CA ALA A 62 12.74 -8.33 2.73
C ALA A 62 14.21 -8.55 3.12
N PRO A 63 15.21 -7.89 2.52
CA PRO A 63 16.61 -8.06 2.93
C PRO A 63 16.89 -7.62 4.37
N ALA A 64 16.17 -6.63 4.87
CA ALA A 64 16.36 -6.08 6.21
C ALA A 64 15.43 -6.69 7.27
N ALA A 65 14.23 -7.16 6.88
CA ALA A 65 13.26 -7.78 7.76
C ALA A 65 13.69 -9.18 8.21
N ALA A 66 13.23 -9.64 9.36
CA ALA A 66 13.38 -11.03 9.80
C ALA A 66 12.57 -11.96 8.89
N SER A 67 11.33 -11.60 8.58
CA SER A 67 10.49 -12.23 7.56
C SER A 67 9.43 -11.27 7.07
N VAL A 68 8.85 -11.55 5.90
CA VAL A 68 7.71 -10.82 5.34
C VAL A 68 6.60 -11.81 4.96
N PHE A 69 5.42 -11.63 5.51
CA PHE A 69 4.20 -12.27 5.06
C PHE A 69 3.41 -11.25 4.23
N ALA A 70 3.49 -11.36 2.91
CA ALA A 70 2.95 -10.40 1.96
C ALA A 70 1.66 -10.94 1.33
N THR A 71 0.59 -10.15 1.39
CA THR A 71 -0.72 -10.57 0.88
C THR A 71 -1.25 -9.59 -0.17
N ASP A 72 -1.93 -10.15 -1.17
CA ASP A 72 -2.73 -9.38 -2.14
C ASP A 72 -4.00 -10.16 -2.50
N TYR A 73 -5.02 -9.46 -2.93
CA TYR A 73 -6.28 -10.07 -3.36
C TYR A 73 -6.15 -10.75 -4.72
N ASN A 74 -5.33 -10.19 -5.62
CA ASN A 74 -5.17 -10.62 -7.00
C ASN A 74 -4.03 -11.62 -7.16
N GLU A 75 -4.33 -12.82 -7.60
CA GLU A 75 -3.33 -13.86 -7.85
C GLU A 75 -2.40 -13.50 -9.02
N GLU A 76 -2.87 -12.70 -9.98
CA GLU A 76 -2.10 -12.23 -11.14
C GLU A 76 -0.91 -11.37 -10.71
N VAL A 77 -1.10 -10.46 -9.75
CA VAL A 77 0.02 -9.64 -9.23
C VAL A 77 0.93 -10.48 -8.33
N LEU A 78 0.39 -11.42 -7.56
CA LEU A 78 1.18 -12.35 -6.75
C LEU A 78 2.05 -13.27 -7.61
N ALA A 79 1.57 -13.69 -8.78
CA ALA A 79 2.37 -14.45 -9.74
C ALA A 79 3.62 -13.65 -10.17
N VAL A 80 3.48 -12.34 -10.43
CA VAL A 80 4.61 -11.44 -10.70
C VAL A 80 5.51 -11.31 -9.47
N ALA A 81 4.94 -11.11 -8.28
CA ALA A 81 5.71 -10.98 -7.04
C ALA A 81 6.62 -12.19 -6.77
N ARG A 82 6.14 -13.40 -7.04
CA ARG A 82 6.90 -14.66 -6.86
C ARG A 82 8.06 -14.82 -7.84
N THR A 83 8.11 -14.05 -8.92
CA THR A 83 9.26 -14.07 -9.86
C THR A 83 10.43 -13.22 -9.40
N LYS A 84 10.26 -12.37 -8.37
CA LYS A 84 11.33 -11.49 -7.89
C LYS A 84 12.43 -12.28 -7.17
N THR A 85 13.66 -11.80 -7.32
CA THR A 85 14.80 -12.30 -6.55
C THR A 85 14.73 -11.78 -5.12
N LEU A 86 14.40 -12.67 -4.20
CA LEU A 86 14.20 -12.37 -2.78
C LEU A 86 15.11 -13.23 -1.90
N PRO A 87 15.44 -12.79 -0.67
CA PRO A 87 16.22 -13.61 0.24
C PRO A 87 15.52 -14.94 0.52
N PRO A 88 16.22 -16.09 0.35
CA PRO A 88 15.61 -17.41 0.53
C PRO A 88 14.95 -17.58 1.90
N GLY A 89 13.72 -18.10 1.90
CA GLY A 89 12.95 -18.42 3.12
C GLY A 89 12.45 -17.22 3.93
N ARG A 90 12.69 -15.97 3.47
CA ARG A 90 12.24 -14.78 4.22
C ARG A 90 10.88 -14.24 3.80
N VAL A 91 10.40 -14.57 2.61
CA VAL A 91 9.14 -14.03 2.10
C VAL A 91 8.14 -15.15 1.81
N THR A 92 6.92 -14.97 2.31
CA THR A 92 5.78 -15.82 1.96
C THR A 92 4.72 -14.95 1.33
N PHE A 93 4.31 -15.27 0.10
CA PHE A 93 3.19 -14.62 -0.59
C PHE A 93 1.93 -15.46 -0.46
N ALA A 94 0.82 -14.82 -0.08
CA ALA A 94 -0.47 -15.47 0.05
C ALA A 94 -1.60 -14.57 -0.49
N ARG A 95 -2.66 -15.20 -1.01
CA ARG A 95 -3.88 -14.47 -1.33
C ARG A 95 -4.54 -13.99 -0.03
N GLY A 96 -4.95 -12.72 0.03
CA GLY A 96 -5.60 -12.14 1.20
C GLY A 96 -6.37 -10.87 0.86
N ASP A 97 -7.44 -10.64 1.63
CA ASP A 97 -8.23 -9.42 1.57
C ASP A 97 -7.70 -8.40 2.60
N ALA A 98 -7.44 -7.17 2.18
CA ALA A 98 -6.97 -6.09 3.06
C ALA A 98 -7.96 -5.75 4.18
N PHE A 99 -9.26 -6.01 3.97
CA PHE A 99 -10.32 -5.78 4.96
C PHE A 99 -10.60 -6.99 5.86
N ALA A 100 -10.15 -8.18 5.44
CA ALA A 100 -10.28 -9.43 6.18
C ALA A 100 -8.95 -10.22 6.11
N PRO A 101 -7.85 -9.66 6.62
CA PRO A 101 -6.53 -10.22 6.40
C PRO A 101 -6.37 -11.57 7.10
N SER A 102 -5.77 -12.53 6.39
CA SER A 102 -5.50 -13.88 6.89
C SER A 102 -4.48 -13.87 8.02
N PRO A 103 -4.49 -14.84 8.93
CA PRO A 103 -3.42 -14.99 9.93
C PRO A 103 -2.07 -15.23 9.27
N ALA A 104 -1.05 -14.51 9.73
CA ALA A 104 0.33 -14.80 9.34
C ALA A 104 0.85 -16.07 10.05
N PRO A 105 1.86 -16.77 9.47
CA PRO A 105 2.44 -17.95 10.08
C PRO A 105 3.21 -17.67 11.37
N VAL A 106 3.62 -16.42 11.60
CA VAL A 106 4.28 -15.95 12.82
C VAL A 106 3.64 -14.65 13.30
N ALA A 107 3.80 -14.34 14.58
CA ALA A 107 3.38 -13.06 15.13
C ALA A 107 4.17 -11.92 14.48
N CYS A 108 3.47 -10.91 13.94
CA CYS A 108 4.08 -9.80 13.22
C CYS A 108 4.21 -8.58 14.13
N ASP A 109 5.45 -8.15 14.36
CA ASP A 109 5.81 -6.92 15.08
C ASP A 109 6.16 -5.76 14.15
N GLY A 110 5.98 -5.95 12.85
CA GLY A 110 6.03 -4.96 11.78
C GLY A 110 4.83 -5.08 10.85
N ALA A 111 4.37 -3.96 10.26
CA ALA A 111 3.32 -3.97 9.26
C ALA A 111 3.52 -2.89 8.21
N LEU A 112 3.16 -3.18 6.97
CA LEU A 112 3.29 -2.31 5.82
C LEU A 112 2.04 -2.36 4.95
N ALA A 113 1.55 -1.20 4.50
CA ALA A 113 0.69 -1.09 3.33
C ALA A 113 1.16 0.07 2.46
N ALA A 114 1.65 -0.27 1.27
CA ALA A 114 2.22 0.67 0.33
C ALA A 114 1.30 0.88 -0.87
N PHE A 115 0.94 2.14 -1.17
CA PHE A 115 0.09 2.51 -2.31
C PHE A 115 -1.33 1.90 -2.31
N TRP A 116 -1.80 1.53 -1.15
CA TRP A 116 -3.14 0.97 -0.94
C TRP A 116 -4.12 1.96 -0.34
N TRP A 117 -3.68 2.85 0.58
CA TRP A 117 -4.57 3.78 1.29
C TRP A 117 -5.44 4.60 0.34
N SER A 118 -4.88 5.07 -0.75
CA SER A 118 -5.60 5.86 -1.75
C SER A 118 -6.74 5.11 -2.45
N HIS A 119 -6.80 3.79 -2.32
CA HIS A 119 -7.87 2.93 -2.85
C HIS A 119 -8.92 2.56 -1.80
N VAL A 120 -8.83 3.14 -0.61
CA VAL A 120 -9.79 2.97 0.47
C VAL A 120 -10.72 4.19 0.52
N ARG A 121 -12.03 3.96 0.54
CA ARG A 121 -13.02 5.05 0.66
C ARG A 121 -12.90 5.71 2.03
N ARG A 122 -13.17 7.00 2.07
CA ARG A 122 -13.22 7.79 3.31
C ARG A 122 -14.30 7.28 4.28
N GLY A 123 -14.19 7.62 5.54
CA GLY A 123 -15.18 7.28 6.55
C GLY A 123 -15.13 5.81 7.00
N ALA A 124 -16.25 5.12 6.96
CA ALA A 124 -16.40 3.77 7.52
C ALA A 124 -15.43 2.73 6.93
N GLN A 125 -15.12 2.85 5.62
CA GLN A 125 -14.21 1.89 5.00
C GLN A 125 -12.76 2.12 5.44
N THR A 126 -12.32 3.37 5.61
CA THR A 126 -11.00 3.69 6.21
C THR A 126 -10.91 3.13 7.63
N ALA A 127 -11.93 3.32 8.46
CA ALA A 127 -11.94 2.80 9.83
C ALA A 127 -11.88 1.26 9.85
N ALA A 128 -12.64 0.59 8.99
CA ALA A 128 -12.63 -0.87 8.86
C ALA A 128 -11.26 -1.39 8.41
N PHE A 129 -10.65 -0.75 7.41
CA PHE A 129 -9.31 -1.11 6.94
C PHE A 129 -8.25 -0.97 8.04
N VAL A 130 -8.20 0.18 8.72
CA VAL A 130 -7.21 0.44 9.78
C VAL A 130 -7.37 -0.56 10.92
N SER A 131 -8.60 -0.85 11.35
CA SER A 131 -8.88 -1.87 12.36
C SER A 131 -8.39 -3.25 11.94
N ALA A 132 -8.70 -3.67 10.71
CA ALA A 132 -8.30 -4.95 10.15
C ALA A 132 -6.77 -5.08 10.04
N PHE A 133 -6.10 -4.02 9.59
CA PHE A 133 -4.65 -3.94 9.47
C PHE A 133 -3.95 -4.19 10.82
N PHE A 134 -4.37 -3.47 11.86
CA PHE A 134 -3.79 -3.63 13.19
C PHE A 134 -4.16 -4.94 13.88
N ALA A 135 -5.30 -5.57 13.54
CA ALA A 135 -5.70 -6.86 14.13
C ALA A 135 -4.70 -8.00 13.88
N ARG A 136 -3.79 -7.86 12.91
CA ARG A 136 -2.78 -8.87 12.54
C ARG A 136 -1.38 -8.59 13.05
N THR A 137 -1.23 -7.59 13.90
CA THR A 137 0.06 -7.21 14.49
C THR A 137 0.06 -7.40 16.01
N THR A 138 1.23 -7.54 16.59
CA THR A 138 1.40 -7.55 18.05
C THR A 138 1.22 -6.16 18.64
N PRO A 139 0.96 -6.00 19.95
CA PRO A 139 1.14 -4.72 20.62
C PRO A 139 2.56 -4.18 20.37
N ASP A 140 2.71 -2.87 20.32
CA ASP A 140 3.98 -2.17 20.03
C ASP A 140 4.55 -2.42 18.63
N ALA A 141 3.82 -3.12 17.75
CA ALA A 141 4.27 -3.35 16.37
C ALA A 141 4.51 -2.02 15.65
N ARG A 142 5.62 -1.95 14.91
CA ARG A 142 5.91 -0.83 14.02
C ARG A 142 5.02 -0.93 12.78
N PHE A 143 4.29 0.12 12.48
CA PHE A 143 3.49 0.20 11.25
C PHE A 143 4.01 1.27 10.30
N LEU A 144 3.81 1.05 9.01
CA LEU A 144 4.11 2.00 7.94
C LEU A 144 2.97 2.01 6.92
N PHE A 145 2.55 3.23 6.55
CA PHE A 145 1.75 3.47 5.36
C PHE A 145 2.47 4.47 4.46
N LEU A 146 2.44 4.24 3.17
CA LEU A 146 2.93 5.20 2.18
C LEU A 146 2.03 5.22 0.96
N ASP A 147 1.87 6.40 0.37
CA ASP A 147 1.13 6.53 -0.89
C ASP A 147 1.50 7.84 -1.61
N ASN A 148 0.85 8.07 -2.74
CA ASN A 148 1.07 9.25 -3.56
C ASN A 148 0.46 10.51 -2.94
N ARG A 149 1.12 11.63 -3.20
CA ARG A 149 0.50 12.96 -3.17
C ARG A 149 -0.03 13.30 -4.56
N TYR A 150 -1.05 14.15 -4.60
CA TYR A 150 -1.51 14.70 -5.88
C TYR A 150 -0.58 15.84 -6.29
N VAL A 151 0.05 15.70 -7.45
CA VAL A 151 0.92 16.73 -8.05
C VAL A 151 0.42 16.99 -9.46
N ALA A 152 -0.08 18.20 -9.70
CA ALA A 152 -0.55 18.59 -11.02
C ALA A 152 0.57 18.44 -12.07
N GLY A 153 0.23 17.90 -13.24
CA GLY A 153 1.21 17.63 -14.30
C GLY A 153 1.94 16.30 -14.18
N SER A 154 2.11 15.74 -12.97
CA SER A 154 2.70 14.40 -12.76
C SER A 154 1.67 13.33 -12.41
N SER A 155 0.64 13.67 -11.64
CA SER A 155 -0.46 12.76 -11.32
C SER A 155 -1.47 12.68 -12.47
N THR A 156 -2.11 11.52 -12.64
CA THR A 156 -3.31 11.42 -13.51
C THR A 156 -4.35 12.42 -13.00
N PRO A 157 -4.97 13.22 -13.87
CA PRO A 157 -6.00 14.17 -13.45
C PRO A 157 -7.17 13.52 -12.73
N LEU A 158 -7.76 14.24 -11.78
CA LEU A 158 -9.01 13.84 -11.15
C LEU A 158 -10.15 13.98 -12.15
N ALA A 159 -10.97 12.95 -12.28
CA ALA A 159 -12.13 12.93 -13.16
C ALA A 159 -13.37 13.47 -12.44
N ARG A 160 -13.55 13.11 -11.18
CA ARG A 160 -14.64 13.58 -10.33
C ARG A 160 -14.35 13.37 -8.83
N SER A 161 -15.20 13.95 -8.02
CA SER A 161 -15.36 13.60 -6.59
C SER A 161 -16.81 13.19 -6.29
N ASP A 162 -17.02 12.44 -5.20
CA ASP A 162 -18.36 12.14 -4.69
C ASP A 162 -18.71 13.00 -3.47
N ALA A 163 -19.92 12.82 -2.94
CA ALA A 163 -20.43 13.59 -1.80
C ALA A 163 -19.67 13.31 -0.49
N GLU A 164 -18.96 12.18 -0.41
CA GLU A 164 -18.13 11.80 0.73
C GLU A 164 -16.68 12.32 0.59
N GLY A 165 -16.39 13.05 -0.49
CA GLY A 165 -15.07 13.60 -0.79
C GLY A 165 -14.08 12.59 -1.37
N ASN A 166 -14.55 11.39 -1.75
CA ASN A 166 -13.69 10.46 -2.47
C ASN A 166 -13.44 10.99 -3.88
N THR A 167 -12.23 10.78 -4.37
CA THR A 167 -11.80 11.22 -5.69
C THR A 167 -11.54 10.05 -6.62
N TYR A 168 -11.73 10.26 -7.91
CA TYR A 168 -11.64 9.23 -8.94
C TYR A 168 -10.79 9.69 -10.10
N GLN A 169 -10.06 8.75 -10.70
CA GLN A 169 -9.25 8.96 -11.89
C GLN A 169 -9.72 8.02 -13.02
N LEU A 170 -9.76 8.52 -14.25
CA LEU A 170 -9.92 7.68 -15.42
C LEU A 170 -8.54 7.18 -15.87
N ARG A 171 -8.38 5.89 -15.94
CA ARG A 171 -7.12 5.24 -16.34
C ARG A 171 -7.33 4.35 -17.54
N ARG A 172 -6.47 4.53 -18.53
CA ARG A 172 -6.47 3.74 -19.76
C ARG A 172 -5.43 2.62 -19.64
N LEU A 173 -5.82 1.40 -20.00
CA LEU A 173 -4.93 0.25 -20.15
C LEU A 173 -4.34 0.17 -21.55
N ALA A 174 -3.30 -0.65 -21.73
CA ALA A 174 -2.65 -0.87 -23.03
C ALA A 174 -3.62 -1.46 -24.07
N ASP A 175 -4.62 -2.23 -23.66
CA ASP A 175 -5.68 -2.75 -24.51
C ASP A 175 -6.69 -1.68 -25.00
N GLY A 176 -6.50 -0.42 -24.56
CA GLY A 176 -7.35 0.72 -24.90
C GLY A 176 -8.59 0.89 -24.01
N SER A 177 -8.89 -0.05 -23.12
CA SER A 177 -10.00 0.06 -22.17
C SER A 177 -9.77 1.20 -21.17
N THR A 178 -10.85 1.85 -20.72
CA THR A 178 -10.80 2.93 -19.73
C THR A 178 -11.57 2.51 -18.48
N HIS A 179 -10.94 2.68 -17.33
CA HIS A 179 -11.47 2.30 -16.02
C HIS A 179 -11.50 3.49 -15.07
N GLU A 180 -12.60 3.66 -14.36
CA GLU A 180 -12.67 4.61 -13.25
C GLU A 180 -12.08 3.95 -12.00
N VAL A 181 -11.07 4.58 -11.42
CA VAL A 181 -10.35 4.07 -10.26
C VAL A 181 -10.48 5.05 -9.11
N LEU A 182 -10.92 4.57 -7.95
CA LEU A 182 -10.88 5.31 -6.69
C LEU A 182 -9.42 5.68 -6.39
N LYS A 183 -9.13 6.96 -6.19
CA LYS A 183 -7.80 7.45 -5.86
C LYS A 183 -7.91 8.67 -4.96
N ASN A 184 -7.85 8.43 -3.65
CA ASN A 184 -7.86 9.46 -2.62
C ASN A 184 -6.43 9.94 -2.35
N PHE A 185 -6.32 11.19 -1.91
CA PHE A 185 -5.05 11.81 -1.53
C PHE A 185 -5.25 12.43 -0.13
N PRO A 186 -5.13 11.64 0.94
CA PRO A 186 -5.30 12.13 2.30
C PRO A 186 -4.18 13.10 2.67
N ASP A 187 -4.50 14.06 3.50
CA ASP A 187 -3.53 14.90 4.17
C ASP A 187 -3.06 14.31 5.51
N GLU A 188 -2.10 14.97 6.15
CA GLU A 188 -1.56 14.54 7.45
C GLU A 188 -2.64 14.49 8.54
N ALA A 189 -3.55 15.45 8.57
CA ALA A 189 -4.59 15.53 9.60
C ALA A 189 -5.58 14.37 9.49
N GLU A 190 -6.00 14.03 8.26
CA GLU A 190 -6.87 12.89 7.98
C GLU A 190 -6.23 11.56 8.41
N LEU A 191 -4.93 11.38 8.09
CA LEU A 191 -4.20 10.16 8.45
C LEU A 191 -4.03 10.05 9.97
N ARG A 192 -3.61 11.12 10.63
CA ARG A 192 -3.49 11.15 12.10
C ARG A 192 -4.82 10.85 12.78
N ALA A 193 -5.91 11.43 12.32
CA ALA A 193 -7.24 11.19 12.87
C ALA A 193 -7.68 9.72 12.71
N ALA A 194 -7.43 9.11 11.55
CA ALA A 194 -7.76 7.72 11.29
C ALA A 194 -6.90 6.74 12.12
N LEU A 195 -5.64 7.08 12.39
CA LEU A 195 -4.68 6.21 13.08
C LEU A 195 -4.72 6.37 14.62
N ALA A 196 -5.10 7.52 15.14
CA ALA A 196 -5.08 7.83 16.58
C ALA A 196 -5.79 6.79 17.49
N PRO A 197 -6.92 6.16 17.10
CA PRO A 197 -7.54 5.13 17.91
C PRO A 197 -6.73 3.84 18.07
N HIS A 198 -5.74 3.60 17.21
CA HIS A 198 -5.01 2.34 17.11
C HIS A 198 -3.49 2.47 17.30
N ALA A 199 -2.98 3.71 17.33
CA ALA A 199 -1.55 3.95 17.22
C ALA A 199 -1.08 5.10 18.10
N ARG A 200 0.19 5.04 18.47
CA ARG A 200 0.92 6.08 19.20
C ARG A 200 2.23 6.42 18.47
N ARG A 201 2.87 7.53 18.85
CA ARG A 201 4.12 8.00 18.23
C ARG A 201 4.02 8.08 16.72
N ILE A 202 2.90 8.66 16.26
CA ILE A 202 2.63 8.78 14.82
C ILE A 202 3.53 9.89 14.26
N GLU A 203 4.41 9.49 13.36
CA GLU A 203 5.33 10.37 12.61
C GLU A 203 4.87 10.49 11.16
N TRP A 204 5.19 11.61 10.54
CA TRP A 204 4.83 11.93 9.18
C TRP A 204 6.02 12.54 8.43
N GLU A 205 6.28 12.05 7.23
CA GLU A 205 7.18 12.65 6.25
C GLU A 205 6.44 12.81 4.92
N ALA A 206 6.68 13.92 4.23
CA ALA A 206 6.17 14.15 2.89
C ALA A 206 7.27 14.72 2.00
N SER A 207 7.46 14.11 0.84
CA SER A 207 8.24 14.63 -0.27
C SER A 207 7.31 15.32 -1.30
N GLU A 208 7.82 15.65 -2.46
CA GLU A 208 6.98 16.26 -3.50
C GLU A 208 5.86 15.31 -3.96
N TYR A 209 6.18 14.01 -4.20
CA TYR A 209 5.28 13.06 -4.83
C TYR A 209 4.66 12.05 -3.90
N TYR A 210 5.21 11.86 -2.69
CA TYR A 210 4.80 10.80 -1.78
C TYR A 210 4.69 11.29 -0.35
N TRP A 211 3.92 10.56 0.44
CA TRP A 211 3.89 10.66 1.88
C TRP A 211 4.20 9.32 2.51
N LEU A 212 4.79 9.35 3.69
CA LEU A 212 5.07 8.22 4.56
C LEU A 212 4.59 8.56 5.97
N VAL A 213 3.79 7.68 6.56
CA VAL A 213 3.41 7.74 7.97
C VAL A 213 3.81 6.45 8.65
N TRP A 214 4.38 6.55 9.83
CA TRP A 214 4.75 5.39 10.65
C TRP A 214 4.54 5.70 12.13
N GLY A 215 4.57 4.64 12.95
CA GLY A 215 4.42 4.74 14.40
C GLY A 215 4.40 3.37 15.03
N GLU A 216 3.80 3.30 16.21
CA GLU A 216 3.68 2.07 16.98
C GLU A 216 2.21 1.78 17.24
N ARG A 217 1.79 0.51 17.12
CA ARG A 217 0.47 0.06 17.54
C ARG A 217 0.32 0.29 19.06
N SER A 218 -0.86 0.79 19.47
CA SER A 218 -1.26 0.92 20.89
C SER A 218 -1.63 -0.41 21.50
#